data_9fe646d7543f91b44b46e809c3ef49a8
#
_entry.id   9fe646d7543f91b44b46e809c3ef49a8
#
_cell.length_a   1.000
_cell.length_b   1.000
_cell.length_c   1.000
_cell.angle_alpha   90.00
_cell.angle_beta   90.00
_cell.angle_gamma   90.00
#
_symmetry.space_group_name_H-M   'P 1'
#
loop_
_entity.id
_entity.type
_entity.pdbx_description
1 polymer ?
#
loop_
_entity_poly.entity_id
_entity_poly.type
_entity_poly.pdbx_seq_one_letter_code
_entity_poly.pdbx_strand_id
1 'polypeptide(L)'
;MSTIEKHDMTQGKILLPLVSFTIPLVLGNLFQLTYNAADSVIVGKYVGEQALAAVGTSTPIMNIAILLISGMCMGASVLMSSQYGAKDYDTLSRQISTTMLAGCGFSVVFSLLMLLLANPVLRLIRVPETAIPEAAAYLRIIFMGLIFTFMYNFLANTMRALGDSKTPLYFLVTSAFLNIFGDLFFVVVLRWGVAGSAIATVCSEGLCCLLCGIYIKKKIPLLCLGKKWWVFDKSLLGKTVSYGSTSAMQQVCLQLGKLIIQSVVNT
;
A
#
# COMPACT_ATOMS: atom_id res chain seq x y z
N MET A 1 20.69 -10.48 -20.12
CA MET A 1 20.22 -9.09 -20.08
C MET A 1 19.02 -9.05 -19.15
N SER A 2 19.14 -8.41 -17.99
CA SER A 2 18.04 -8.31 -17.02
C SER A 2 16.93 -7.42 -17.60
N THR A 3 15.71 -7.66 -17.21
CA THR A 3 14.51 -6.90 -17.65
C THR A 3 14.66 -5.38 -17.36
N ILE A 4 15.55 -5.01 -16.46
CA ILE A 4 15.87 -3.65 -16.02
C ILE A 4 16.68 -2.88 -17.07
N GLU A 5 17.60 -3.54 -17.79
CA GLU A 5 18.39 -2.86 -18.85
C GLU A 5 17.56 -2.40 -20.05
N LYS A 6 16.38 -2.98 -20.27
CA LYS A 6 15.47 -2.57 -21.37
C LYS A 6 14.73 -1.25 -21.12
N HIS A 7 14.76 -0.71 -19.89
CA HIS A 7 13.99 0.49 -19.50
C HIS A 7 14.89 1.56 -18.88
N ASP A 8 16.13 1.68 -19.35
CA ASP A 8 17.03 2.74 -18.93
C ASP A 8 16.49 4.11 -19.40
N MET A 9 15.94 4.90 -18.46
CA MET A 9 15.41 6.24 -18.72
C MET A 9 16.49 7.32 -18.69
N THR A 10 17.75 6.96 -18.46
CA THR A 10 18.87 7.91 -18.38
C THR A 10 19.42 8.30 -19.74
N GLN A 11 18.99 7.61 -20.83
CA GLN A 11 19.50 7.85 -22.19
C GLN A 11 18.36 7.93 -23.21
N GLY A 12 18.51 8.81 -24.21
CA GLY A 12 17.60 8.91 -25.36
C GLY A 12 16.44 9.90 -25.21
N LYS A 13 15.37 9.70 -25.98
CA LYS A 13 14.18 10.57 -25.96
C LYS A 13 13.37 10.34 -24.69
N ILE A 14 13.14 11.39 -23.89
CA ILE A 14 12.49 11.31 -22.58
C ILE A 14 10.98 11.03 -22.67
N LEU A 15 10.29 11.55 -23.68
CA LEU A 15 8.83 11.55 -23.75
C LEU A 15 8.24 10.13 -23.83
N LEU A 16 8.75 9.28 -24.72
CA LEU A 16 8.20 7.94 -24.94
C LEU A 16 8.36 7.01 -23.72
N PRO A 17 9.55 6.92 -23.06
CA PRO A 17 9.71 6.20 -21.81
C PRO A 17 8.81 6.74 -20.69
N LEU A 18 8.65 8.07 -20.58
CA LEU A 18 7.80 8.69 -19.56
C LEU A 18 6.33 8.29 -19.72
N VAL A 19 5.80 8.36 -20.95
CA VAL A 19 4.43 7.94 -21.25
C VAL A 19 4.25 6.44 -20.97
N SER A 20 5.18 5.60 -21.44
CA SER A 20 5.16 4.15 -21.19
C SER A 20 5.22 3.79 -19.71
N PHE A 21 5.88 4.60 -18.89
CA PHE A 21 5.94 4.45 -17.45
C PHE A 21 4.66 4.93 -16.75
N THR A 22 4.07 6.03 -17.24
CA THR A 22 2.90 6.67 -16.62
C THR A 22 1.61 5.88 -16.86
N ILE A 23 1.41 5.31 -18.06
CA ILE A 23 0.20 4.54 -18.38
C ILE A 23 -0.09 3.41 -17.35
N PRO A 24 0.88 2.55 -17.00
CA PRO A 24 0.64 1.53 -15.97
C PRO A 24 0.27 2.10 -14.59
N LEU A 25 0.79 3.27 -14.21
CA LEU A 25 0.45 3.92 -12.94
C LEU A 25 -1.01 4.40 -12.93
N VAL A 26 -1.45 5.03 -14.03
CA VAL A 26 -2.85 5.48 -14.17
C VAL A 26 -3.80 4.29 -14.17
N LEU A 27 -3.50 3.25 -14.92
CA LEU A 27 -4.29 2.01 -14.93
C LEU A 27 -4.33 1.37 -13.54
N GLY A 28 -3.22 1.33 -12.81
CA GLY A 28 -3.17 0.84 -11.44
C GLY A 28 -4.12 1.58 -10.52
N ASN A 29 -4.14 2.91 -10.57
CA ASN A 29 -5.07 3.72 -9.78
C ASN A 29 -6.54 3.44 -10.15
N LEU A 30 -6.87 3.27 -11.45
CA LEU A 30 -8.22 2.92 -11.89
C LEU A 30 -8.63 1.53 -11.37
N PHE A 31 -7.77 0.53 -11.46
CA PHE A 31 -8.03 -0.79 -10.91
C PHE A 31 -8.23 -0.74 -9.38
N GLN A 32 -7.43 0.07 -8.67
CA GLN A 32 -7.58 0.24 -7.23
C GLN A 32 -8.93 0.85 -6.85
N LEU A 33 -9.38 1.87 -7.57
CA LEU A 33 -10.71 2.45 -7.35
C LEU A 33 -11.82 1.44 -7.63
N THR A 34 -11.68 0.66 -8.70
CA THR A 34 -12.67 -0.34 -9.11
C THR A 34 -12.82 -1.45 -8.07
N TYR A 35 -11.72 -2.01 -7.55
CA TYR A 35 -11.84 -3.08 -6.56
C TYR A 35 -12.35 -2.56 -5.21
N ASN A 36 -11.97 -1.34 -4.77
CA ASN A 36 -12.53 -0.73 -3.56
C ASN A 36 -14.06 -0.52 -3.68
N ALA A 37 -14.53 -0.12 -4.87
CA ALA A 37 -15.95 -0.01 -5.14
C ALA A 37 -16.64 -1.38 -5.12
N ALA A 38 -16.01 -2.41 -5.71
CA ALA A 38 -16.55 -3.77 -5.71
C ALA A 38 -16.67 -4.34 -4.28
N ASP A 39 -15.65 -4.17 -3.43
CA ASP A 39 -15.70 -4.57 -2.02
C ASP A 39 -16.85 -3.89 -1.28
N SER A 40 -17.01 -2.56 -1.43
CA SER A 40 -18.12 -1.82 -0.82
C SER A 40 -19.49 -2.32 -1.29
N VAL A 41 -19.65 -2.65 -2.58
CA VAL A 41 -20.89 -3.19 -3.15
C VAL A 41 -21.16 -4.60 -2.59
N ILE A 42 -20.15 -5.45 -2.49
CA ILE A 42 -20.30 -6.81 -1.95
C ILE A 42 -20.73 -6.74 -0.48
N VAL A 43 -20.05 -5.95 0.35
CA VAL A 43 -20.37 -5.77 1.77
C VAL A 43 -21.80 -5.19 1.92
N GLY A 44 -22.12 -4.10 1.21
CA GLY A 44 -23.43 -3.46 1.28
C GLY A 44 -24.56 -4.39 0.87
N LYS A 45 -24.40 -5.18 -0.20
CA LYS A 45 -25.45 -6.06 -0.74
C LYS A 45 -25.67 -7.34 0.09
N TYR A 46 -24.59 -7.94 0.60
CA TYR A 46 -24.65 -9.28 1.21
C TYR A 46 -24.58 -9.28 2.75
N VAL A 47 -24.03 -8.22 3.36
CA VAL A 47 -23.97 -8.10 4.82
C VAL A 47 -24.98 -7.10 5.35
N GLY A 48 -25.24 -6.02 4.61
CA GLY A 48 -26.26 -5.04 4.93
C GLY A 48 -25.73 -3.64 5.25
N GLU A 49 -26.65 -2.71 5.51
CA GLU A 49 -26.35 -1.28 5.69
C GLU A 49 -25.50 -1.00 6.94
N GLN A 50 -25.71 -1.72 8.04
CA GLN A 50 -24.92 -1.56 9.26
C GLN A 50 -23.46 -1.93 9.04
N ALA A 51 -23.21 -3.00 8.32
CA ALA A 51 -21.88 -3.45 7.94
C ALA A 51 -21.17 -2.43 7.03
N LEU A 52 -21.90 -1.89 6.05
CA LEU A 52 -21.39 -0.85 5.16
C LEU A 52 -21.05 0.42 5.95
N ALA A 53 -21.88 0.81 6.92
CA ALA A 53 -21.60 1.92 7.82
C ALA A 53 -20.36 1.67 8.70
N ALA A 54 -20.18 0.44 9.20
CA ALA A 54 -19.00 0.05 9.98
C ALA A 54 -17.70 0.14 9.16
N VAL A 55 -17.70 -0.36 7.91
CA VAL A 55 -16.58 -0.22 6.98
C VAL A 55 -16.34 1.25 6.65
N GLY A 56 -17.40 2.00 6.31
CA GLY A 56 -17.32 3.42 5.97
C GLY A 56 -16.72 4.27 7.09
N THR A 57 -17.09 4.03 8.35
CA THR A 57 -16.54 4.74 9.51
C THR A 57 -15.10 4.31 9.84
N SER A 58 -14.71 3.09 9.48
CA SER A 58 -13.35 2.58 9.66
C SER A 58 -12.37 3.09 8.59
N THR A 59 -12.87 3.41 7.40
CA THR A 59 -12.07 3.83 6.24
C THR A 59 -11.16 5.04 6.51
N PRO A 60 -11.58 6.13 7.18
CA PRO A 60 -10.68 7.25 7.47
C PRO A 60 -9.49 6.85 8.35
N ILE A 61 -9.71 5.96 9.34
CA ILE A 61 -8.65 5.49 10.25
C ILE A 61 -7.64 4.64 9.46
N MET A 62 -8.14 3.73 8.62
CA MET A 62 -7.32 2.91 7.73
C MET A 62 -6.52 3.78 6.76
N ASN A 63 -7.15 4.80 6.16
CA ASN A 63 -6.49 5.71 5.23
C ASN A 63 -5.33 6.47 5.85
N ILE A 64 -5.42 6.87 7.13
CA ILE A 64 -4.30 7.50 7.84
C ILE A 64 -3.10 6.55 7.91
N ALA A 65 -3.32 5.28 8.26
CA ALA A 65 -2.26 4.29 8.33
C ALA A 65 -1.61 4.05 6.94
N ILE A 66 -2.44 3.89 5.91
CA ILE A 66 -1.98 3.70 4.53
C ILE A 66 -1.20 4.93 4.04
N LEU A 67 -1.65 6.14 4.38
CA LEU A 67 -0.99 7.39 4.01
C LEU A 67 0.43 7.49 4.60
N LEU A 68 0.59 7.14 5.87
CA LEU A 68 1.90 7.13 6.54
C LEU A 68 2.84 6.12 5.88
N ILE A 69 2.36 4.91 5.62
CA ILE A 69 3.14 3.85 4.94
C ILE A 69 3.50 4.28 3.52
N SER A 70 2.52 4.74 2.75
CA SER A 70 2.71 5.15 1.35
C SER A 70 3.67 6.34 1.23
N GLY A 71 3.54 7.33 2.12
CA GLY A 71 4.45 8.47 2.18
C GLY A 71 5.89 8.04 2.44
N MET A 72 6.12 7.15 3.39
CA MET A 72 7.46 6.62 3.68
C MET A 72 8.03 5.82 2.48
N CYS A 73 7.23 4.95 1.86
CA CYS A 73 7.64 4.19 0.69
C CYS A 73 7.93 5.09 -0.51
N MET A 74 7.13 6.14 -0.72
CA MET A 74 7.31 7.11 -1.80
C MET A 74 8.57 7.97 -1.59
N GLY A 75 8.81 8.46 -0.36
CA GLY A 75 10.04 9.18 -0.02
C GLY A 75 11.29 8.33 -0.23
N ALA A 76 11.25 7.07 0.19
CA ALA A 76 12.33 6.13 -0.07
C ALA A 76 12.56 5.89 -1.56
N SER A 77 11.48 5.78 -2.36
CA SER A 77 11.59 5.52 -3.81
C SER A 77 12.26 6.67 -4.56
N VAL A 78 12.07 7.92 -4.13
CA VAL A 78 12.76 9.09 -4.68
C VAL A 78 14.27 8.99 -4.48
N LEU A 79 14.70 8.61 -3.26
CA LEU A 79 16.12 8.40 -2.96
C LEU A 79 16.69 7.22 -3.74
N MET A 80 15.96 6.09 -3.80
CA MET A 80 16.36 4.90 -4.53
C MET A 80 16.50 5.18 -6.04
N SER A 81 15.59 5.95 -6.64
CA SER A 81 15.68 6.29 -8.07
C SER A 81 16.88 7.19 -8.36
N SER A 82 17.21 8.14 -7.48
CA SER A 82 18.39 8.98 -7.60
C SER A 82 19.69 8.16 -7.50
N GLN A 83 19.78 7.25 -6.52
CA GLN A 83 20.93 6.37 -6.33
C GLN A 83 21.09 5.39 -7.51
N TYR A 84 19.98 4.85 -8.01
CA TYR A 84 19.99 3.97 -9.19
C TYR A 84 20.46 4.72 -10.44
N GLY A 85 19.96 5.94 -10.68
CA GLY A 85 20.40 6.79 -11.80
C GLY A 85 21.87 7.18 -11.71
N ALA A 86 22.39 7.40 -10.50
CA ALA A 86 23.81 7.66 -10.23
C ALA A 86 24.69 6.39 -10.31
N LYS A 87 24.10 5.20 -10.47
CA LYS A 87 24.76 3.88 -10.44
C LYS A 87 25.47 3.57 -9.10
N ASP A 88 25.04 4.24 -8.02
CA ASP A 88 25.51 3.97 -6.67
C ASP A 88 24.73 2.81 -6.04
N TYR A 89 25.05 1.61 -6.48
CA TYR A 89 24.34 0.39 -6.05
C TYR A 89 24.61 0.01 -4.59
N ASP A 90 25.73 0.47 -4.03
CA ASP A 90 26.04 0.22 -2.62
C ASP A 90 25.11 1.03 -1.71
N THR A 91 25.00 2.33 -1.92
CA THR A 91 24.06 3.18 -1.18
C THR A 91 22.60 2.77 -1.44
N LEU A 92 22.27 2.39 -2.67
CA LEU A 92 20.94 1.88 -3.01
C LEU A 92 20.57 0.64 -2.18
N SER A 93 21.45 -0.34 -2.08
CA SER A 93 21.22 -1.56 -1.30
C SER A 93 21.05 -1.27 0.19
N ARG A 94 21.87 -0.36 0.74
CA ARG A 94 21.74 0.12 2.13
C ARG A 94 20.41 0.86 2.36
N GLN A 95 19.97 1.67 1.38
CA GLN A 95 18.69 2.38 1.41
C GLN A 95 17.52 1.40 1.42
N ILE A 96 17.53 0.38 0.55
CA ILE A 96 16.51 -0.67 0.49
C ILE A 96 16.42 -1.41 1.83
N SER A 97 17.56 -1.86 2.37
CA SER A 97 17.63 -2.55 3.67
C SER A 97 17.11 -1.69 4.81
N THR A 98 17.60 -0.44 4.91
CA THR A 98 17.20 0.49 5.96
C THR A 98 15.71 0.78 5.92
N THR A 99 15.15 1.05 4.73
CA THR A 99 13.71 1.32 4.57
C THR A 99 12.86 0.10 4.90
N MET A 100 13.28 -1.09 4.47
CA MET A 100 12.58 -2.34 4.77
C MET A 100 12.54 -2.61 6.27
N LEU A 101 13.67 -2.54 6.96
CA LEU A 101 13.76 -2.77 8.39
C LEU A 101 12.96 -1.74 9.20
N ALA A 102 13.12 -0.45 8.86
CA ALA A 102 12.39 0.62 9.53
C ALA A 102 10.88 0.51 9.31
N GLY A 103 10.46 0.22 8.08
CA GLY A 103 9.05 0.11 7.74
C GLY A 103 8.37 -1.13 8.32
N CYS A 104 9.08 -2.28 8.36
CA CYS A 104 8.58 -3.45 9.07
C CYS A 104 8.43 -3.16 10.56
N GLY A 105 9.44 -2.56 11.19
CA GLY A 105 9.37 -2.15 12.60
C GLY A 105 8.22 -1.18 12.87
N PHE A 106 8.09 -0.14 12.05
CA PHE A 106 6.98 0.81 12.14
C PHE A 106 5.62 0.11 11.98
N SER A 107 5.46 -0.75 10.97
CA SER A 107 4.19 -1.44 10.72
C SER A 107 3.78 -2.35 11.89
N VAL A 108 4.74 -3.06 12.50
CA VAL A 108 4.47 -3.91 13.67
C VAL A 108 4.07 -3.07 14.87
N VAL A 109 4.84 -2.02 15.20
CA VAL A 109 4.56 -1.14 16.36
C VAL A 109 3.21 -0.44 16.17
N PHE A 110 2.95 0.09 14.97
CA PHE A 110 1.69 0.78 14.66
C PHE A 110 0.50 -0.19 14.70
N SER A 111 0.67 -1.41 14.17
CA SER A 111 -0.34 -2.47 14.25
C SER A 111 -0.70 -2.80 15.70
N LEU A 112 0.30 -3.08 16.56
CA LEU A 112 0.08 -3.37 17.97
C LEU A 112 -0.63 -2.21 18.69
N LEU A 113 -0.21 -0.97 18.43
CA LEU A 113 -0.83 0.21 18.99
C LEU A 113 -2.31 0.32 18.57
N MET A 114 -2.60 0.13 17.29
CA MET A 114 -3.96 0.23 16.76
C MET A 114 -4.86 -0.93 17.19
N LEU A 115 -4.31 -2.13 17.41
CA LEU A 115 -5.06 -3.25 18.00
C LEU A 115 -5.59 -2.90 19.39
N LEU A 116 -4.78 -2.19 20.20
CA LEU A 116 -5.17 -1.74 21.53
C LEU A 116 -6.14 -0.54 21.49
N LEU A 117 -5.90 0.39 20.56
CA LEU A 117 -6.63 1.66 20.47
C LEU A 117 -7.87 1.61 19.56
N ALA A 118 -8.17 0.50 18.90
CA ALA A 118 -9.29 0.41 17.95
C ALA A 118 -10.62 0.89 18.58
N ASN A 119 -11.01 0.37 19.75
CA ASN A 119 -12.23 0.78 20.43
C ASN A 119 -12.21 2.22 20.92
N PRO A 120 -11.16 2.70 21.65
CA PRO A 120 -11.05 4.11 22.02
C PRO A 120 -11.15 5.08 20.84
N VAL A 121 -10.48 4.77 19.72
CA VAL A 121 -10.48 5.62 18.52
C VAL A 121 -11.88 5.66 17.89
N LEU A 122 -12.57 4.51 17.76
CA LEU A 122 -13.94 4.47 17.23
C LEU A 122 -14.92 5.29 18.09
N ARG A 123 -14.80 5.21 19.41
CA ARG A 123 -15.61 6.04 20.34
C ARG A 123 -15.28 7.51 20.22
N LEU A 124 -14.00 7.87 20.07
CA LEU A 124 -13.56 9.26 19.90
C LEU A 124 -14.18 9.91 18.67
N ILE A 125 -14.29 9.18 17.56
CA ILE A 125 -14.95 9.66 16.32
C ILE A 125 -16.47 9.49 16.34
N ARG A 126 -17.04 9.12 17.49
CA ARG A 126 -18.49 9.02 17.75
C ARG A 126 -19.21 8.00 16.84
N VAL A 127 -18.56 6.86 16.59
CA VAL A 127 -19.25 5.74 15.90
C VAL A 127 -20.39 5.23 16.78
N PRO A 128 -21.57 4.98 16.22
CA PRO A 128 -22.69 4.41 16.99
C PRO A 128 -22.30 3.11 17.70
N GLU A 129 -22.69 2.97 18.97
CA GLU A 129 -22.32 1.81 19.80
C GLU A 129 -22.73 0.47 19.15
N THR A 130 -23.80 0.46 18.35
CA THR A 130 -24.25 -0.72 17.59
C THR A 130 -23.29 -1.15 16.48
N ALA A 131 -22.52 -0.21 15.90
CA ALA A 131 -21.58 -0.47 14.82
C ALA A 131 -20.14 -0.73 15.33
N ILE A 132 -19.82 -0.36 16.58
CA ILE A 132 -18.47 -0.51 17.14
C ILE A 132 -17.94 -1.96 17.09
N PRO A 133 -18.71 -3.01 17.42
CA PRO A 133 -18.17 -4.37 17.38
C PRO A 133 -17.68 -4.78 15.98
N GLU A 134 -18.48 -4.49 14.94
CA GLU A 134 -18.12 -4.81 13.56
C GLU A 134 -16.97 -3.96 13.05
N ALA A 135 -16.99 -2.65 13.31
CA ALA A 135 -15.93 -1.73 12.93
C ALA A 135 -14.60 -2.08 13.62
N ALA A 136 -14.63 -2.45 14.91
CA ALA A 136 -13.44 -2.87 15.64
C ALA A 136 -12.90 -4.21 15.14
N ALA A 137 -13.75 -5.17 14.83
CA ALA A 137 -13.34 -6.45 14.24
C ALA A 137 -12.66 -6.22 12.88
N TYR A 138 -13.26 -5.41 12.02
CA TYR A 138 -12.70 -5.01 10.72
C TYR A 138 -11.31 -4.37 10.86
N LEU A 139 -11.23 -3.31 11.67
CA LEU A 139 -9.96 -2.59 11.89
C LEU A 139 -8.86 -3.47 12.46
N ARG A 140 -9.18 -4.33 13.43
CA ARG A 140 -8.20 -5.25 14.01
C ARG A 140 -7.62 -6.20 12.98
N ILE A 141 -8.46 -6.76 12.10
CA ILE A 141 -8.00 -7.67 11.04
C ILE A 141 -7.12 -6.91 10.04
N ILE A 142 -7.54 -5.72 9.59
CA ILE A 142 -6.76 -4.89 8.67
C ILE A 142 -5.42 -4.51 9.30
N PHE A 143 -5.39 -4.10 10.58
CA PHE A 143 -4.14 -3.73 11.23
C PHE A 143 -3.21 -4.93 11.49
N MET A 144 -3.73 -6.14 11.72
CA MET A 144 -2.90 -7.35 11.73
C MET A 144 -2.24 -7.61 10.37
N GLY A 145 -2.92 -7.23 9.28
CA GLY A 145 -2.40 -7.33 7.92
C GLY A 145 -1.47 -6.19 7.49
N LEU A 146 -1.30 -5.14 8.30
CA LEU A 146 -0.60 -3.91 7.92
C LEU A 146 0.84 -4.14 7.45
N ILE A 147 1.50 -5.18 7.93
CA ILE A 147 2.82 -5.61 7.48
C ILE A 147 2.82 -6.00 6.00
N PHE A 148 1.77 -6.67 5.52
CA PHE A 148 1.64 -7.06 4.11
C PHE A 148 1.36 -5.84 3.24
N THR A 149 0.51 -4.92 3.70
CA THR A 149 0.26 -3.61 3.07
C THR A 149 1.57 -2.83 2.91
N PHE A 150 2.38 -2.74 3.97
CA PHE A 150 3.69 -2.10 3.91
C PHE A 150 4.60 -2.80 2.89
N MET A 151 4.78 -4.11 3.01
CA MET A 151 5.69 -4.87 2.16
C MET A 151 5.30 -4.76 0.68
N TYR A 152 4.02 -4.85 0.36
CA TYR A 152 3.55 -4.66 -1.02
C TYR A 152 3.87 -3.25 -1.53
N ASN A 153 3.52 -2.20 -0.76
CA ASN A 153 3.81 -0.80 -1.13
C ASN A 153 5.32 -0.57 -1.29
N PHE A 154 6.13 -1.10 -0.36
CA PHE A 154 7.58 -1.00 -0.42
C PHE A 154 8.15 -1.65 -1.68
N LEU A 155 7.80 -2.91 -1.95
CA LEU A 155 8.29 -3.64 -3.12
C LEU A 155 7.83 -2.98 -4.44
N ALA A 156 6.58 -2.56 -4.51
CA ALA A 156 6.02 -1.86 -5.66
C ALA A 156 6.74 -0.53 -5.94
N ASN A 157 6.95 0.29 -4.90
CA ASN A 157 7.67 1.56 -5.04
C ASN A 157 9.15 1.36 -5.36
N THR A 158 9.79 0.33 -4.81
CA THR A 158 11.18 -0.02 -5.13
C THR A 158 11.32 -0.43 -6.61
N MET A 159 10.42 -1.26 -7.14
CA MET A 159 10.42 -1.61 -8.57
C MET A 159 10.21 -0.38 -9.47
N ARG A 160 9.29 0.51 -9.08
CA ARG A 160 9.08 1.78 -9.79
C ARG A 160 10.32 2.67 -9.76
N ALA A 161 11.04 2.74 -8.64
CA ALA A 161 12.29 3.48 -8.53
C ALA A 161 13.39 2.96 -9.47
N LEU A 162 13.35 1.67 -9.82
CA LEU A 162 14.24 1.04 -10.79
C LEU A 162 13.72 1.11 -12.25
N GLY A 163 12.62 1.85 -12.50
CA GLY A 163 12.05 2.04 -13.84
C GLY A 163 11.01 1.00 -14.25
N ASP A 164 10.66 0.02 -13.40
CA ASP A 164 9.64 -0.99 -13.71
C ASP A 164 8.28 -0.59 -13.10
N SER A 165 7.41 -0.01 -13.91
CA SER A 165 6.03 0.33 -13.52
C SER A 165 5.01 -0.76 -13.92
N LYS A 166 5.37 -1.68 -14.83
CA LYS A 166 4.46 -2.71 -15.35
C LYS A 166 4.29 -3.87 -14.38
N THR A 167 5.38 -4.33 -13.79
CA THR A 167 5.34 -5.46 -12.85
C THR A 167 4.47 -5.17 -11.62
N PRO A 168 4.58 -4.01 -10.93
CA PRO A 168 3.67 -3.66 -9.85
C PRO A 168 2.20 -3.61 -10.29
N LEU A 169 1.89 -3.17 -11.53
CA LEU A 169 0.54 -3.20 -12.06
C LEU A 169 -0.02 -4.62 -12.15
N TYR A 170 0.76 -5.58 -12.69
CA TYR A 170 0.32 -6.97 -12.76
C TYR A 170 0.00 -7.56 -11.38
N PHE A 171 0.82 -7.27 -10.38
CA PHE A 171 0.57 -7.70 -9.01
C PHE A 171 -0.66 -7.03 -8.41
N LEU A 172 -0.88 -5.73 -8.69
CA LEU A 172 -2.08 -5.02 -8.25
C LEU A 172 -3.35 -5.64 -8.85
N VAL A 173 -3.35 -5.89 -10.15
CA VAL A 173 -4.48 -6.53 -10.84
C VAL A 173 -4.74 -7.92 -10.26
N THR A 174 -3.69 -8.72 -10.04
CA THR A 174 -3.82 -10.04 -9.41
C THR A 174 -4.40 -9.93 -8.00
N SER A 175 -3.91 -8.98 -7.19
CA SER A 175 -4.43 -8.73 -5.85
C SER A 175 -5.92 -8.34 -5.87
N ALA A 176 -6.31 -7.47 -6.81
CA ALA A 176 -7.70 -7.04 -6.95
C ALA A 176 -8.64 -8.22 -7.28
N PHE A 177 -8.25 -9.09 -8.20
CA PHE A 177 -9.02 -10.30 -8.49
C PHE A 177 -9.10 -11.23 -7.29
N LEU A 178 -7.99 -11.49 -6.61
CA LEU A 178 -7.95 -12.33 -5.42
C LEU A 178 -8.81 -11.76 -4.28
N ASN A 179 -8.82 -10.43 -4.12
CA ASN A 179 -9.66 -9.76 -3.14
C ASN A 179 -11.14 -9.95 -3.48
N ILE A 180 -11.58 -9.67 -4.71
CA ILE A 180 -12.99 -9.86 -5.13
C ILE A 180 -13.44 -11.32 -4.95
N PHE A 181 -12.62 -12.29 -5.38
CA PHE A 181 -12.92 -13.70 -5.15
C PHE A 181 -12.95 -14.07 -3.67
N GLY A 182 -12.02 -13.51 -2.88
CA GLY A 182 -11.98 -13.67 -1.44
C GLY A 182 -13.24 -13.11 -0.78
N ASP A 183 -13.68 -11.91 -1.15
CA ASP A 183 -14.91 -11.30 -0.65
C ASP A 183 -16.12 -12.17 -0.96
N LEU A 184 -16.27 -12.62 -2.20
CA LEU A 184 -17.37 -13.54 -2.57
C LEU A 184 -17.29 -14.83 -1.74
N PHE A 185 -16.14 -15.37 -1.50
CA PHE A 185 -15.97 -16.60 -0.73
C PHE A 185 -16.23 -16.37 0.77
N PHE A 186 -15.56 -15.42 1.41
CA PHE A 186 -15.67 -15.22 2.86
C PHE A 186 -16.97 -14.52 3.26
N VAL A 187 -17.46 -13.56 2.45
CA VAL A 187 -18.67 -12.80 2.78
C VAL A 187 -19.93 -13.54 2.34
N VAL A 188 -19.96 -14.06 1.11
CA VAL A 188 -21.20 -14.65 0.54
C VAL A 188 -21.31 -16.12 0.90
N VAL A 189 -20.24 -16.93 0.71
CA VAL A 189 -20.30 -18.38 0.95
C VAL A 189 -20.17 -18.70 2.44
N LEU A 190 -19.14 -18.17 3.12
CA LEU A 190 -18.89 -18.44 4.54
C LEU A 190 -19.72 -17.56 5.48
N ARG A 191 -20.29 -16.46 4.98
CA ARG A 191 -21.13 -15.52 5.74
C ARG A 191 -20.44 -14.92 6.96
N TRP A 192 -19.12 -14.62 6.83
CA TRP A 192 -18.33 -14.03 7.93
C TRP A 192 -18.52 -12.52 8.05
N GLY A 193 -19.47 -11.94 7.32
CA GLY A 193 -19.79 -10.53 7.39
C GLY A 193 -18.61 -9.62 7.07
N VAL A 194 -18.50 -8.53 7.80
CA VAL A 194 -17.42 -7.51 7.63
C VAL A 194 -16.02 -8.08 7.86
N ALA A 195 -15.90 -9.02 8.81
CA ALA A 195 -14.63 -9.69 9.07
C ALA A 195 -14.15 -10.50 7.86
N GLY A 196 -15.09 -11.06 7.08
CA GLY A 196 -14.78 -11.79 5.85
C GLY A 196 -14.10 -10.90 4.80
N SER A 197 -14.61 -9.68 4.57
CA SER A 197 -14.00 -8.71 3.66
C SER A 197 -12.60 -8.28 4.15
N ALA A 198 -12.43 -7.99 5.45
CA ALA A 198 -11.12 -7.66 5.99
C ALA A 198 -10.10 -8.80 5.79
N ILE A 199 -10.51 -10.06 6.00
CA ILE A 199 -9.67 -11.25 5.78
C ILE A 199 -9.32 -11.39 4.29
N ALA A 200 -10.29 -11.21 3.38
CA ALA A 200 -10.05 -11.25 1.95
C ALA A 200 -8.98 -10.23 1.53
N THR A 201 -9.06 -9.01 2.04
CA THR A 201 -8.08 -7.95 1.79
C THR A 201 -6.69 -8.34 2.29
N VAL A 202 -6.56 -8.76 3.54
CA VAL A 202 -5.26 -9.15 4.13
C VAL A 202 -4.66 -10.37 3.42
N CYS A 203 -5.47 -11.38 3.08
CA CYS A 203 -5.02 -12.56 2.36
C CYS A 203 -4.55 -12.23 0.94
N SER A 204 -5.29 -11.39 0.22
CA SER A 204 -4.92 -10.98 -1.15
C SER A 204 -3.62 -10.17 -1.17
N GLU A 205 -3.44 -9.23 -0.23
CA GLU A 205 -2.20 -8.47 -0.08
C GLU A 205 -1.03 -9.37 0.33
N GLY A 206 -1.23 -10.29 1.27
CA GLY A 206 -0.22 -11.24 1.72
C GLY A 206 0.25 -12.17 0.59
N LEU A 207 -0.69 -12.73 -0.18
CA LEU A 207 -0.36 -13.56 -1.33
C LEU A 207 0.35 -12.76 -2.42
N CYS A 208 -0.10 -11.54 -2.69
CA CYS A 208 0.53 -10.64 -3.64
C CYS A 208 1.96 -10.29 -3.22
N CYS A 209 2.18 -10.02 -1.92
CA CYS A 209 3.51 -9.80 -1.35
C CYS A 209 4.44 -11.00 -1.56
N LEU A 210 3.95 -12.22 -1.32
CA LEU A 210 4.72 -13.45 -1.55
C LEU A 210 5.08 -13.62 -3.03
N LEU A 211 4.12 -13.44 -3.94
CA LEU A 211 4.36 -13.53 -5.38
C LEU A 211 5.37 -12.49 -5.85
N CYS A 212 5.26 -11.26 -5.35
CA CYS A 212 6.18 -10.18 -5.63
C CYS A 212 7.60 -10.51 -5.13
N GLY A 213 7.74 -11.05 -3.92
CA GLY A 213 9.02 -11.49 -3.35
C GLY A 213 9.67 -12.62 -4.17
N ILE A 214 8.87 -13.61 -4.62
CA ILE A 214 9.35 -14.69 -5.49
C ILE A 214 9.82 -14.15 -6.85
N TYR A 215 9.06 -13.22 -7.43
CA TYR A 215 9.43 -12.58 -8.69
C TYR A 215 10.75 -11.81 -8.58
N ILE A 216 10.89 -10.97 -7.53
CA ILE A 216 12.12 -10.21 -7.27
C ILE A 216 13.30 -11.15 -7.12
N LYS A 217 13.18 -12.21 -6.33
CA LYS A 217 14.24 -13.21 -6.13
C LYS A 217 14.71 -13.84 -7.44
N LYS A 218 13.79 -14.07 -8.39
CA LYS A 218 14.12 -14.71 -9.67
C LYS A 218 14.59 -13.74 -10.75
N LYS A 219 14.09 -12.52 -10.78
CA LYS A 219 14.25 -11.60 -11.92
C LYS A 219 15.06 -10.35 -11.61
N ILE A 220 15.18 -9.96 -10.34
CA ILE A 220 15.84 -8.72 -9.94
C ILE A 220 16.85 -9.01 -8.81
N PRO A 221 18.00 -9.65 -9.13
CA PRO A 221 19.01 -10.00 -8.12
C PRO A 221 19.52 -8.80 -7.31
N LEU A 222 19.49 -7.60 -7.90
CA LEU A 222 19.87 -6.34 -7.26
C LEU A 222 19.03 -6.04 -6.01
N LEU A 223 17.77 -6.49 -5.96
CA LEU A 223 16.88 -6.34 -4.82
C LEU A 223 16.95 -7.50 -3.83
N CYS A 224 17.71 -8.55 -4.16
CA CYS A 224 17.92 -9.67 -3.25
C CYS A 224 18.96 -9.29 -2.19
N LEU A 225 18.47 -8.93 -1.02
CA LEU A 225 19.33 -8.63 0.11
C LEU A 225 20.04 -9.90 0.58
N GLY A 226 21.32 -10.06 0.22
CA GLY A 226 22.19 -11.09 0.80
C GLY A 226 22.50 -10.77 2.26
N LYS A 227 23.10 -11.73 2.99
CA LYS A 227 23.44 -11.54 4.42
C LYS A 227 24.28 -10.27 4.72
N LYS A 228 25.05 -9.76 3.74
CA LYS A 228 25.84 -8.52 3.85
C LYS A 228 25.00 -7.23 3.81
N TRP A 229 23.73 -7.30 3.41
CA TRP A 229 22.90 -6.13 3.11
C TRP A 229 21.90 -5.80 4.22
N TRP A 230 21.87 -6.54 5.30
CA TRP A 230 21.05 -6.23 6.48
C TRP A 230 21.71 -5.11 7.28
N VAL A 231 21.70 -3.90 6.70
CA VAL A 231 22.32 -2.70 7.27
C VAL A 231 21.24 -1.71 7.60
N PHE A 232 21.28 -1.17 8.82
CA PHE A 232 20.44 -0.08 9.26
C PHE A 232 21.26 1.20 9.34
N ASP A 233 20.99 2.15 8.46
CA ASP A 233 21.70 3.42 8.38
C ASP A 233 20.80 4.57 8.83
N LYS A 234 21.13 5.17 9.98
CA LYS A 234 20.36 6.28 10.56
C LYS A 234 20.32 7.52 9.67
N SER A 235 21.40 7.80 8.92
CA SER A 235 21.46 8.96 8.02
C SER A 235 20.50 8.76 6.84
N LEU A 236 20.48 7.58 6.25
CA LEU A 236 19.55 7.22 5.17
C LEU A 236 18.11 7.21 5.67
N LEU A 237 17.87 6.71 6.89
CA LEU A 237 16.55 6.77 7.51
C LEU A 237 16.08 8.22 7.68
N GLY A 238 16.93 9.10 8.19
CA GLY A 238 16.61 10.53 8.36
C GLY A 238 16.20 11.18 7.04
N LYS A 239 16.94 10.90 5.95
CA LYS A 239 16.58 11.35 4.60
C LYS A 239 15.23 10.75 4.15
N THR A 240 15.02 9.45 4.37
CA THR A 240 13.75 8.78 4.02
C THR A 240 12.56 9.39 4.74
N VAL A 241 12.68 9.68 6.03
CA VAL A 241 11.62 10.32 6.81
C VAL A 241 11.36 11.74 6.31
N SER A 242 12.41 12.52 5.99
CA SER A 242 12.28 13.88 5.44
C SER A 242 11.53 13.89 4.10
N TYR A 243 11.95 13.05 3.14
CA TYR A 243 11.26 12.94 1.84
C TYR A 243 9.88 12.29 1.99
N GLY A 244 9.74 11.33 2.89
CA GLY A 244 8.48 10.66 3.19
C GLY A 244 7.45 11.59 3.81
N SER A 245 7.85 12.46 4.74
CA SER A 245 6.96 13.47 5.32
C SER A 245 6.47 14.48 4.29
N THR A 246 7.35 14.91 3.38
CA THR A 246 6.98 15.79 2.27
C THR A 246 5.96 15.11 1.33
N SER A 247 6.21 13.84 0.98
CA SER A 247 5.29 13.05 0.14
C SER A 247 3.96 12.79 0.83
N ALA A 248 3.97 12.50 2.13
CA ALA A 248 2.75 12.34 2.93
C ALA A 248 1.95 13.65 2.97
N MET A 249 2.59 14.79 3.19
CA MET A 249 1.94 16.11 3.19
C MET A 249 1.30 16.40 1.82
N GLN A 250 1.98 16.09 0.72
CA GLN A 250 1.41 16.21 -0.62
C GLN A 250 0.13 15.37 -0.78
N GLN A 251 0.12 14.14 -0.28
CA GLN A 251 -1.06 13.27 -0.31
C GLN A 251 -2.21 13.83 0.54
N VAL A 252 -1.91 14.39 1.72
CA VAL A 252 -2.90 15.08 2.56
C VAL A 252 -3.52 16.26 1.82
N CYS A 253 -2.72 17.10 1.20
CA CYS A 253 -3.21 18.24 0.41
C CYS A 253 -4.12 17.80 -0.74
N LEU A 254 -3.77 16.71 -1.44
CA LEU A 254 -4.61 16.15 -2.50
C LEU A 254 -5.95 15.62 -1.96
N GLN A 255 -5.96 14.97 -0.80
CA GLN A 255 -7.20 14.49 -0.18
C GLN A 255 -8.09 15.63 0.30
N LEU A 256 -7.50 16.67 0.90
CA LEU A 256 -8.23 17.89 1.27
C LEU A 256 -8.85 18.57 0.04
N GLY A 257 -8.09 18.66 -1.08
CA GLY A 257 -8.60 19.18 -2.34
C GLY A 257 -9.83 18.40 -2.85
N LYS A 258 -9.78 17.06 -2.79
CA LYS A 258 -10.91 16.21 -3.15
C LYS A 258 -12.14 16.45 -2.25
N LEU A 259 -11.94 16.62 -0.93
CA LEU A 259 -13.03 16.91 0.00
C LEU A 259 -13.69 18.27 -0.26
N ILE A 260 -12.90 19.28 -0.60
CA ILE A 260 -13.43 20.61 -0.98
C ILE A 260 -14.27 20.51 -2.25
N ILE A 261 -13.75 19.83 -3.28
CA ILE A 261 -14.50 19.62 -4.53
C ILE A 261 -15.80 18.85 -4.25
N GLN A 262 -15.74 17.79 -3.45
CA GLN A 262 -16.91 17.00 -3.07
C GLN A 262 -17.96 17.84 -2.33
N SER A 263 -17.51 18.72 -1.44
CA SER A 263 -18.40 19.64 -0.73
C SER A 263 -19.14 20.59 -1.68
N VAL A 264 -18.44 21.12 -2.69
CA VAL A 264 -19.04 22.01 -3.71
C VAL A 264 -20.03 21.27 -4.63
N VAL A 265 -19.72 20.03 -4.97
CA VAL A 265 -20.61 19.20 -5.84
C VAL A 265 -21.88 18.79 -5.11
N ASN A 266 -21.87 18.68 -3.78
CA ASN A 266 -23.01 18.29 -2.95
C ASN A 266 -23.91 19.47 -2.55
N THR A 267 -23.51 20.71 -2.90
CA THR A 267 -24.33 21.94 -2.70
C THR A 267 -25.14 22.25 -3.94
#